data_cdcb1670ad78bdb383228f1b3577be25
#
_entry.id   cdcb1670ad78bdb383228f1b3577be25
#
_cell.length_a   1.000
_cell.length_b   1.000
_cell.length_c   1.000
_cell.angle_alpha   90.00
_cell.angle_beta   90.00
_cell.angle_gamma   90.00
#
_symmetry.space_group_name_H-M   'P 1'
#
loop_
_entity.id
_entity.type
_entity.pdbx_description
1 polymer ?
#
loop_
_entity_poly.entity_id
_entity_poly.type
_entity_poly.pdbx_seq_one_letter_code
_entity_poly.pdbx_strand_id
1 'polypeptide(L)'
;MRLSAIEQRRKQAAKVAVDSFKCGQQPRAAFAAPSRAAASAGCYVAGMIYEVLDEFPGRFWNTAFILDPTGKLALVYRKLYAMTGKTRPGDVYSDYTRRYGGAGSLFPVLRTPLGNLGCLVCYDINFPEVTRCLALQGAEIFLHISSEGRSSYHLPDGGWELARRVRAYENHAFLAMSNCGPVLDGEGPSDVSHGHSQIIDFHGKVLNMAESAGETQITAEIDIEALRRRRARASLNFLAELSPGIHAPIYAAAQNWPLDGWADRVGTGVADNRRVEAEVIADLTRRGVLTAPQRAPDTGAGRLPQQE
;
A
#
# COMPACT_ATOMS: atom_id res chain seq x y z
N MET A 1 20.98 1.17 11.94
CA MET A 1 19.58 0.83 12.23
C MET A 1 19.21 -0.38 11.38
N ARG A 2 18.78 -1.47 12.02
CA ARG A 2 18.33 -2.69 11.29
C ARG A 2 16.82 -2.65 11.18
N LEU A 3 16.29 -2.54 9.98
CA LEU A 3 14.88 -2.79 9.71
C LEU A 3 14.73 -4.26 9.29
N SER A 4 13.97 -5.02 10.06
CA SER A 4 13.52 -6.33 9.64
C SER A 4 12.13 -6.22 9.05
N ALA A 5 11.97 -6.56 7.77
CA ALA A 5 10.65 -6.84 7.22
C ALA A 5 10.24 -8.24 7.70
N ILE A 6 9.32 -8.29 8.65
CA ILE A 6 8.80 -9.57 9.13
C ILE A 6 7.75 -10.03 8.13
N GLU A 7 8.00 -11.13 7.44
CA GLU A 7 7.05 -11.75 6.54
C GLU A 7 5.84 -12.27 7.34
N GLN A 8 4.64 -11.85 6.94
CA GLN A 8 3.42 -12.16 7.67
C GLN A 8 3.12 -13.66 7.63
N ARG A 9 2.92 -14.26 8.80
CA ARG A 9 2.33 -15.58 8.88
C ARG A 9 0.87 -15.55 8.43
N ARG A 10 0.61 -16.13 7.25
CA ARG A 10 -0.60 -16.72 6.63
C ARG A 10 -1.97 -16.03 6.75
N LYS A 11 -2.68 -16.00 5.63
CA LYS A 11 -4.09 -15.68 5.42
C LYS A 11 -5.09 -16.40 6.37
N GLN A 12 -4.71 -17.47 7.02
CA GLN A 12 -5.55 -18.16 8.00
C GLN A 12 -5.85 -17.27 9.22
N ALA A 13 -4.93 -16.40 9.60
CA ALA A 13 -5.19 -15.33 10.57
C ALA A 13 -6.21 -14.30 10.05
N ALA A 14 -6.24 -14.05 8.74
CA ALA A 14 -7.16 -13.09 8.13
C ALA A 14 -8.63 -13.59 8.12
N LYS A 15 -8.86 -14.90 8.00
CA LYS A 15 -10.23 -15.46 8.02
C LYS A 15 -10.86 -15.43 9.42
N VAL A 16 -10.04 -15.53 10.46
CA VAL A 16 -10.48 -15.39 11.86
C VAL A 16 -10.65 -13.92 12.25
N ALA A 17 -9.96 -13.01 11.56
CA ALA A 17 -9.98 -11.58 11.87
C ALA A 17 -11.25 -10.86 11.39
N VAL A 18 -11.96 -11.38 10.37
CA VAL A 18 -13.14 -10.72 9.80
C VAL A 18 -14.29 -10.59 10.82
N ASP A 19 -14.37 -11.49 11.81
CA ASP A 19 -15.48 -11.52 12.77
C ASP A 19 -15.21 -10.75 14.08
N SER A 20 -14.03 -10.16 14.30
CA SER A 20 -13.64 -9.68 15.64
C SER A 20 -13.05 -8.26 15.72
N PHE A 21 -13.05 -7.47 14.63
CA PHE A 21 -12.45 -6.14 14.63
C PHE A 21 -13.48 -5.01 14.67
N LYS A 22 -13.74 -4.50 15.88
CA LYS A 22 -14.33 -3.19 16.08
C LYS A 22 -13.24 -2.22 16.52
N CYS A 23 -12.94 -1.20 15.72
CA CYS A 23 -12.01 -0.13 16.12
C CYS A 23 -12.67 0.72 17.21
N GLY A 24 -11.92 1.00 18.26
CA GLY A 24 -12.40 1.63 19.50
C GLY A 24 -12.27 0.70 20.71
N GLN A 25 -12.38 -0.59 20.51
CA GLN A 25 -11.92 -1.60 21.44
C GLN A 25 -10.70 -2.27 20.79
N GLN A 26 -9.52 -2.11 21.38
CA GLN A 26 -8.32 -2.78 20.86
C GLN A 26 -8.66 -4.26 20.67
N PRO A 27 -8.55 -4.80 19.46
CA PRO A 27 -8.74 -6.23 19.25
C PRO A 27 -7.57 -6.94 19.90
N ARG A 28 -7.73 -7.26 21.17
CA ARG A 28 -6.67 -7.81 22.03
C ARG A 28 -6.03 -9.06 21.45
N ALA A 29 -6.79 -9.87 20.71
CA ALA A 29 -6.31 -11.14 20.17
C ALA A 29 -5.38 -10.96 18.96
N ALA A 30 -5.72 -10.16 17.95
CA ALA A 30 -4.93 -10.03 16.73
C ALA A 30 -3.64 -9.22 16.92
N PHE A 31 -3.65 -8.24 17.81
CA PHE A 31 -2.46 -7.48 18.16
C PHE A 31 -1.64 -8.09 19.30
N ALA A 32 -2.17 -9.03 20.07
CA ALA A 32 -1.51 -9.55 21.25
C ALA A 32 -0.13 -10.16 20.94
N ALA A 33 -0.01 -10.95 19.89
CA ALA A 33 1.27 -11.56 19.52
C ALA A 33 2.25 -10.52 18.93
N PRO A 34 1.90 -9.71 17.90
CA PRO A 34 2.81 -8.69 17.39
C PRO A 34 3.14 -7.60 18.42
N SER A 35 2.22 -7.23 19.34
CA SER A 35 2.50 -6.28 20.43
C SER A 35 3.55 -6.82 21.40
N ARG A 36 3.41 -8.09 21.81
CA ARG A 36 4.44 -8.74 22.65
C ARG A 36 5.78 -8.84 21.93
N ALA A 37 5.78 -9.17 20.65
CA ALA A 37 7.00 -9.23 19.85
C ALA A 37 7.68 -7.85 19.76
N ALA A 38 6.92 -6.78 19.48
CA ALA A 38 7.43 -5.42 19.47
C ALA A 38 8.04 -5.01 20.81
N ALA A 39 7.32 -5.25 21.91
CA ALA A 39 7.78 -4.91 23.24
C ALA A 39 9.00 -5.75 23.68
N SER A 40 8.99 -7.05 23.40
CA SER A 40 10.11 -7.93 23.76
C SER A 40 11.39 -7.62 22.99
N ALA A 41 11.25 -7.26 21.70
CA ALA A 41 12.39 -6.92 20.85
C ALA A 41 12.79 -5.44 20.93
N GLY A 42 12.00 -4.59 21.57
CA GLY A 42 12.23 -3.14 21.62
C GLY A 42 12.25 -2.50 20.24
N CYS A 43 11.42 -2.95 19.31
CA CYS A 43 11.41 -2.50 17.91
C CYS A 43 10.02 -2.08 17.44
N TYR A 44 9.99 -1.29 16.34
CA TYR A 44 8.74 -1.03 15.63
C TYR A 44 8.35 -2.26 14.80
N VAL A 45 7.06 -2.60 14.84
CA VAL A 45 6.50 -3.70 14.04
C VAL A 45 5.37 -3.15 13.18
N ALA A 46 5.50 -3.33 11.86
CA ALA A 46 4.44 -2.99 10.91
C ALA A 46 3.77 -4.25 10.36
N GLY A 47 2.48 -4.16 10.14
CA GLY A 47 1.68 -5.24 9.58
C GLY A 47 0.40 -4.74 8.93
N MET A 48 -0.42 -5.68 8.45
CA MET A 48 -1.70 -5.38 7.80
C MET A 48 -2.78 -6.32 8.34
N ILE A 49 -3.96 -5.75 8.53
CA ILE A 49 -5.17 -6.46 8.98
C ILE A 49 -6.37 -6.05 8.14
N TYR A 50 -7.45 -6.83 8.24
CA TYR A 50 -8.78 -6.37 7.89
C TYR A 50 -9.44 -5.76 9.13
N GLU A 51 -9.94 -4.53 9.00
CA GLU A 51 -10.50 -3.73 10.07
C GLU A 51 -11.99 -3.49 9.82
N VAL A 52 -12.80 -3.59 10.86
CA VAL A 52 -14.20 -3.16 10.87
C VAL A 52 -14.33 -1.97 11.82
N LEU A 53 -15.08 -0.95 11.41
CA LEU A 53 -15.28 0.28 12.14
C LEU A 53 -16.77 0.45 12.45
N ASP A 54 -17.11 0.69 13.72
CA ASP A 54 -18.49 0.90 14.14
C ASP A 54 -19.13 2.11 13.45
N GLU A 55 -18.33 3.16 13.19
CA GLU A 55 -18.73 4.37 12.48
C GLU A 55 -18.98 4.18 10.98
N PHE A 56 -18.59 3.03 10.42
CA PHE A 56 -18.83 2.66 9.03
C PHE A 56 -19.41 1.24 8.94
N PRO A 57 -20.64 1.04 9.40
CA PRO A 57 -21.23 -0.29 9.51
C PRO A 57 -21.33 -1.03 8.17
N GLY A 58 -21.12 -2.33 8.21
CA GLY A 58 -21.16 -3.21 7.02
C GLY A 58 -19.95 -3.09 6.11
N ARG A 59 -18.96 -2.26 6.44
CA ARG A 59 -17.73 -2.05 5.67
C ARG A 59 -16.56 -2.71 6.35
N PHE A 60 -15.58 -3.14 5.58
CA PHE A 60 -14.29 -3.57 6.11
C PHE A 60 -13.14 -2.96 5.29
N TRP A 61 -12.06 -2.69 5.97
CA TRP A 61 -10.92 -1.95 5.47
C TRP A 61 -9.69 -2.84 5.41
N ASN A 62 -8.83 -2.58 4.45
CA ASN A 62 -7.50 -3.13 4.44
C ASN A 62 -6.57 -2.11 5.09
N THR A 63 -6.09 -2.42 6.29
CA THR A 63 -5.46 -1.45 7.18
C THR A 63 -4.06 -1.88 7.56
N ALA A 64 -3.06 -1.05 7.22
CA ALA A 64 -1.72 -1.18 7.76
C ALA A 64 -1.63 -0.50 9.14
N PHE A 65 -0.79 -1.04 10.00
CA PHE A 65 -0.54 -0.51 11.32
C PHE A 65 0.96 -0.51 11.65
N ILE A 66 1.35 0.35 12.60
CA ILE A 66 2.66 0.31 13.22
C ILE A 66 2.46 0.22 14.73
N LEU A 67 3.12 -0.74 15.36
CA LEU A 67 3.29 -0.85 16.81
C LEU A 67 4.65 -0.24 17.18
N ASP A 68 4.68 0.51 18.29
CA ASP A 68 5.90 1.07 18.84
C ASP A 68 6.72 0.04 19.66
N PRO A 69 7.94 0.39 20.08
CA PRO A 69 8.77 -0.50 20.89
C PRO A 69 8.20 -0.88 22.27
N THR A 70 7.07 -0.30 22.67
CA THR A 70 6.32 -0.70 23.88
C THR A 70 5.14 -1.63 23.57
N GLY A 71 4.94 -1.96 22.29
CA GLY A 71 3.83 -2.78 21.81
C GLY A 71 2.51 -2.02 21.63
N LYS A 72 2.50 -0.69 21.73
CA LYS A 72 1.30 0.14 21.54
C LYS A 72 1.11 0.47 20.06
N LEU A 73 -0.17 0.59 19.66
CA LEU A 73 -0.54 1.04 18.32
C LEU A 73 -0.17 2.52 18.15
N ALA A 74 0.75 2.80 17.24
CA ALA A 74 1.32 4.11 16.99
C ALA A 74 0.87 4.76 15.67
N LEU A 75 0.49 3.97 14.67
CA LEU A 75 -0.03 4.46 13.39
C LEU A 75 -1.02 3.47 12.79
N VAL A 76 -2.03 4.04 12.14
CA VAL A 76 -3.03 3.32 11.32
C VAL A 76 -3.10 4.00 9.96
N TYR A 77 -3.01 3.22 8.88
CA TYR A 77 -3.17 3.66 7.50
C TYR A 77 -4.20 2.76 6.80
N ARG A 78 -5.24 3.33 6.22
CA ARG A 78 -6.26 2.59 5.46
C ARG A 78 -5.97 2.71 3.98
N LYS A 79 -5.88 1.57 3.32
CA LYS A 79 -5.52 1.42 1.90
C LYS A 79 -6.39 2.31 1.01
N LEU A 80 -5.75 3.13 0.18
CA LEU A 80 -6.43 4.10 -0.69
C LEU A 80 -6.91 3.47 -2.00
N TYR A 81 -6.17 2.52 -2.55
CA TYR A 81 -6.48 1.89 -3.83
C TYR A 81 -6.66 0.38 -3.67
N ALA A 82 -7.85 -0.13 -3.92
CA ALA A 82 -8.16 -1.55 -3.80
C ALA A 82 -8.69 -2.11 -5.11
N MET A 83 -8.17 -3.26 -5.51
CA MET A 83 -8.63 -4.01 -6.70
C MET A 83 -9.87 -4.84 -6.42
N THR A 84 -10.24 -5.03 -5.18
CA THR A 84 -11.33 -5.90 -4.73
C THR A 84 -12.30 -5.14 -3.85
N GLY A 85 -13.46 -5.72 -3.55
CA GLY A 85 -14.57 -5.09 -2.84
C GLY A 85 -14.35 -4.66 -1.38
N LYS A 86 -13.14 -4.22 -1.05
CA LYS A 86 -12.83 -3.64 0.26
C LYS A 86 -13.10 -2.15 0.23
N THR A 87 -13.55 -1.59 1.35
CA THR A 87 -13.80 -0.15 1.47
C THR A 87 -12.49 0.62 1.41
N ARG A 88 -12.50 1.71 0.67
CA ARG A 88 -11.40 2.68 0.57
C ARG A 88 -11.87 3.99 1.20
N PRO A 89 -10.98 4.80 1.76
CA PRO A 89 -11.34 6.14 2.24
C PRO A 89 -12.05 7.00 1.19
N GLY A 90 -11.66 6.90 -0.09
CA GLY A 90 -12.31 7.60 -1.19
C GLY A 90 -13.78 7.23 -1.42
N ASP A 91 -14.19 6.03 -1.05
CA ASP A 91 -15.57 5.55 -1.19
C ASP A 91 -16.56 6.30 -0.28
N VAL A 92 -16.06 6.86 0.82
CA VAL A 92 -16.79 7.62 1.85
C VAL A 92 -15.97 8.84 2.28
N TYR A 93 -15.37 9.52 1.32
CA TYR A 93 -14.32 10.52 1.50
C TYR A 93 -14.73 11.66 2.43
N SER A 94 -15.92 12.21 2.22
CA SER A 94 -16.44 13.36 3.00
C SER A 94 -16.63 12.98 4.47
N ASP A 95 -17.22 11.83 4.76
CA ASP A 95 -17.41 11.36 6.13
C ASP A 95 -16.10 10.95 6.78
N TYR A 96 -15.23 10.26 6.02
CA TYR A 96 -13.93 9.84 6.50
C TYR A 96 -13.04 11.04 6.89
N THR A 97 -12.88 12.01 6.00
CA THR A 97 -12.02 13.17 6.27
C THR A 97 -12.57 14.06 7.37
N ARG A 98 -13.88 14.21 7.46
CA ARG A 98 -14.53 14.93 8.57
C ARG A 98 -14.23 14.28 9.93
N ARG A 99 -14.22 12.94 10.01
CA ARG A 99 -13.99 12.19 11.26
C ARG A 99 -12.52 12.15 11.66
N TYR A 100 -11.61 12.03 10.72
CA TYR A 100 -10.20 11.76 10.98
C TYR A 100 -9.27 12.96 10.78
N GLY A 101 -9.79 14.17 10.61
CA GLY A 101 -9.00 15.40 10.61
C GLY A 101 -8.54 15.87 9.23
N GLY A 102 -9.38 15.70 8.20
CA GLY A 102 -9.14 16.23 6.87
C GLY A 102 -8.32 15.30 5.96
N ALA A 103 -7.97 15.81 4.78
CA ALA A 103 -7.26 15.03 3.76
C ALA A 103 -5.87 14.51 4.22
N GLY A 104 -5.23 15.22 5.16
CA GLY A 104 -3.94 14.78 5.73
C GLY A 104 -4.05 13.43 6.47
N SER A 105 -5.21 13.07 6.99
CA SER A 105 -5.44 11.79 7.66
C SER A 105 -5.33 10.56 6.74
N LEU A 106 -5.39 10.78 5.43
CA LEU A 106 -5.20 9.74 4.42
C LEU A 106 -3.73 9.30 4.29
N PHE A 107 -2.79 10.16 4.72
CA PHE A 107 -1.35 9.96 4.56
C PHE A 107 -0.62 10.13 5.90
N PRO A 108 -0.94 9.33 6.92
CA PRO A 108 -0.37 9.48 8.24
C PRO A 108 1.12 9.13 8.25
N VAL A 109 1.90 9.90 9.01
CA VAL A 109 3.35 9.69 9.19
C VAL A 109 3.67 9.65 10.68
N LEU A 110 4.29 8.57 11.11
CA LEU A 110 4.78 8.40 12.47
C LEU A 110 6.19 8.97 12.61
N ARG A 111 6.35 9.98 13.48
CA ARG A 111 7.66 10.55 13.83
C ARG A 111 8.34 9.64 14.84
N THR A 112 9.57 9.18 14.53
CA THR A 112 10.34 8.31 15.42
C THR A 112 11.80 8.73 15.46
N PRO A 113 12.54 8.36 16.52
CA PRO A 113 14.00 8.58 16.57
C PRO A 113 14.75 7.88 15.44
N LEU A 114 14.16 6.83 14.87
CA LEU A 114 14.75 6.01 13.81
C LEU A 114 14.50 6.56 12.40
N GLY A 115 13.68 7.60 12.27
CA GLY A 115 13.19 8.18 11.02
C GLY A 115 11.68 8.21 10.99
N ASN A 116 11.11 8.98 10.07
CA ASN A 116 9.66 9.14 9.93
C ASN A 116 9.08 8.03 9.06
N LEU A 117 8.14 7.27 9.60
CA LEU A 117 7.58 6.07 8.98
C LEU A 117 6.21 6.37 8.34
N GLY A 118 6.02 5.97 7.10
CA GLY A 118 4.72 5.96 6.41
C GLY A 118 4.40 4.58 5.88
N CYS A 119 3.12 4.20 5.90
CA CYS A 119 2.67 2.90 5.38
C CYS A 119 1.99 3.03 4.03
N LEU A 120 2.11 1.99 3.21
CA LEU A 120 1.28 1.76 2.03
C LEU A 120 1.01 0.26 1.87
N VAL A 121 -0.07 -0.10 1.18
CA VAL A 121 -0.52 -1.49 1.10
C VAL A 121 -0.66 -1.95 -0.35
N CYS A 122 0.16 -2.92 -0.75
CA CYS A 122 -0.01 -3.69 -1.99
C CYS A 122 -0.17 -2.77 -3.22
N TYR A 123 -1.37 -2.73 -3.81
CA TYR A 123 -1.70 -1.98 -5.03
C TYR A 123 -1.43 -0.47 -4.96
N ASP A 124 -1.37 0.13 -3.76
CA ASP A 124 -1.04 1.54 -3.56
C ASP A 124 0.30 1.95 -4.20
N ILE A 125 1.24 1.02 -4.34
CA ILE A 125 2.57 1.28 -4.92
C ILE A 125 2.52 1.77 -6.37
N ASN A 126 1.44 1.43 -7.10
CA ASN A 126 1.27 1.82 -8.49
C ASN A 126 0.84 3.28 -8.67
N PHE A 127 0.46 3.93 -7.59
CA PHE A 127 0.03 5.33 -7.57
C PHE A 127 1.12 6.21 -6.97
N PRO A 128 1.86 6.99 -7.80
CA PRO A 128 2.93 7.87 -7.31
C PRO A 128 2.43 8.87 -6.27
N GLU A 129 1.17 9.25 -6.34
CA GLU A 129 0.53 10.20 -5.43
C GLU A 129 0.56 9.71 -3.98
N VAL A 130 0.42 8.40 -3.72
CA VAL A 130 0.43 7.85 -2.36
C VAL A 130 1.78 8.12 -1.70
N THR A 131 2.86 7.73 -2.34
CA THR A 131 4.21 7.91 -1.80
C THR A 131 4.63 9.37 -1.79
N ARG A 132 4.20 10.14 -2.80
CA ARG A 132 4.45 11.59 -2.86
C ARG A 132 3.76 12.32 -1.71
N CYS A 133 2.50 12.04 -1.43
CA CYS A 133 1.80 12.64 -0.31
C CYS A 133 2.40 12.24 1.04
N LEU A 134 2.79 10.98 1.23
CA LEU A 134 3.53 10.55 2.42
C LEU A 134 4.86 11.28 2.58
N ALA A 135 5.62 11.46 1.49
CA ALA A 135 6.88 12.20 1.52
C ALA A 135 6.68 13.68 1.85
N LEU A 136 5.64 14.32 1.29
CA LEU A 136 5.24 15.69 1.59
C LEU A 136 4.77 15.87 3.04
N GLN A 137 4.21 14.82 3.65
CA GLN A 137 3.94 14.76 5.10
C GLN A 137 5.20 14.46 5.92
N GLY A 138 6.33 14.24 5.25
CA GLY A 138 7.65 14.07 5.86
C GLY A 138 8.07 12.62 6.12
N ALA A 139 7.45 11.63 5.51
CA ALA A 139 7.91 10.25 5.57
C ALA A 139 9.33 10.13 5.00
N GLU A 140 10.17 9.39 5.69
CA GLU A 140 11.56 9.10 5.32
C GLU A 140 11.73 7.62 4.94
N ILE A 141 10.84 6.77 5.46
CA ILE A 141 10.84 5.32 5.25
C ILE A 141 9.41 4.90 4.91
N PHE A 142 9.23 4.31 3.75
CA PHE A 142 7.98 3.69 3.33
C PHE A 142 7.96 2.22 3.75
N LEU A 143 6.95 1.84 4.54
CA LEU A 143 6.68 0.45 4.91
C LEU A 143 5.58 -0.09 3.99
N HIS A 144 5.96 -0.88 3.00
CA HIS A 144 5.07 -1.44 2.01
C HIS A 144 4.70 -2.88 2.38
N ILE A 145 3.46 -3.10 2.81
CA ILE A 145 2.96 -4.41 3.18
C ILE A 145 2.14 -4.97 2.02
N SER A 146 2.48 -6.15 1.51
CA SER A 146 1.90 -6.67 0.28
C SER A 146 1.57 -8.16 0.34
N SER A 147 0.64 -8.57 -0.52
CA SER A 147 0.36 -9.96 -0.88
C SER A 147 0.21 -10.06 -2.40
N GLU A 148 1.19 -9.52 -3.11
CA GLU A 148 1.21 -9.55 -4.56
C GLU A 148 1.64 -10.92 -5.09
N GLY A 149 0.88 -11.42 -6.05
CA GLY A 149 1.13 -12.70 -6.69
C GLY A 149 1.75 -12.58 -8.08
N ARG A 150 2.05 -13.73 -8.69
CA ARG A 150 2.58 -13.83 -10.06
C ARG A 150 1.58 -13.50 -11.16
N SER A 151 0.35 -13.12 -10.84
CA SER A 151 -0.66 -12.81 -11.84
C SER A 151 -0.26 -11.60 -12.71
N SER A 152 -1.06 -11.30 -13.70
CA SER A 152 -0.91 -10.32 -14.78
C SER A 152 -0.40 -8.90 -14.42
N TYR A 153 -0.10 -8.64 -13.15
CA TYR A 153 0.47 -7.38 -12.67
C TYR A 153 2.00 -7.36 -12.71
N HIS A 154 2.64 -8.51 -12.91
CA HIS A 154 4.05 -8.63 -13.18
C HIS A 154 4.25 -8.56 -14.69
N LEU A 155 4.54 -7.37 -15.15
CA LEU A 155 5.09 -7.21 -16.49
C LEU A 155 6.45 -7.93 -16.54
N PRO A 156 6.84 -8.51 -17.69
CA PRO A 156 8.09 -9.25 -17.83
C PRO A 156 9.34 -8.52 -17.32
N ASP A 157 9.29 -7.19 -17.28
CA ASP A 157 10.43 -6.31 -16.98
C ASP A 157 10.37 -5.66 -15.58
N GLY A 158 9.81 -6.34 -14.60
CA GLY A 158 9.91 -5.91 -13.20
C GLY A 158 8.69 -5.21 -12.62
N GLY A 159 7.68 -4.86 -13.41
CA GLY A 159 6.37 -4.40 -12.93
C GLY A 159 6.38 -3.54 -11.66
N TRP A 160 5.83 -4.07 -10.58
CA TRP A 160 5.76 -3.38 -9.30
C TRP A 160 7.13 -3.24 -8.60
N GLU A 161 8.10 -4.08 -8.94
CA GLU A 161 9.48 -3.92 -8.46
C GLU A 161 10.08 -2.61 -8.98
N LEU A 162 9.91 -2.34 -10.27
CA LEU A 162 10.32 -1.08 -10.86
C LEU A 162 9.60 0.10 -10.19
N ALA A 163 8.29 -0.02 -9.97
CA ALA A 163 7.53 1.00 -9.26
C ALA A 163 8.13 1.29 -7.88
N ARG A 164 8.42 0.26 -7.07
CA ARG A 164 9.03 0.43 -5.74
C ARG A 164 10.33 1.21 -5.79
N ARG A 165 11.22 0.87 -6.72
CA ARG A 165 12.50 1.54 -6.89
C ARG A 165 12.33 3.01 -7.27
N VAL A 166 11.41 3.30 -8.21
CA VAL A 166 11.08 4.67 -8.61
C VAL A 166 10.48 5.46 -7.44
N ARG A 167 9.53 4.85 -6.67
CA ARG A 167 8.94 5.53 -5.50
C ARG A 167 9.98 5.91 -4.44
N ALA A 168 10.96 5.05 -4.20
CA ALA A 168 12.07 5.36 -3.29
C ALA A 168 12.94 6.51 -3.84
N TYR A 169 13.32 6.45 -5.10
CA TYR A 169 14.17 7.44 -5.77
C TYR A 169 13.51 8.83 -5.87
N GLU A 170 12.31 8.91 -6.41
CA GLU A 170 11.62 10.17 -6.69
C GLU A 170 11.18 10.93 -5.43
N ASN A 171 11.13 10.25 -4.28
CA ASN A 171 10.74 10.82 -2.99
C ASN A 171 11.92 10.96 -2.03
N HIS A 172 13.13 10.59 -2.45
CA HIS A 172 14.29 10.49 -1.56
C HIS A 172 13.90 9.81 -0.25
N ALA A 173 13.45 8.57 -0.31
CA ALA A 173 12.99 7.80 0.83
C ALA A 173 13.50 6.36 0.76
N PHE A 174 13.72 5.72 1.89
CA PHE A 174 13.88 4.28 1.95
C PHE A 174 12.53 3.59 1.74
N LEU A 175 12.55 2.38 1.22
CA LEU A 175 11.37 1.54 1.13
C LEU A 175 11.70 0.13 1.64
N ALA A 176 10.93 -0.34 2.62
CA ALA A 176 10.98 -1.72 3.09
C ALA A 176 9.65 -2.41 2.75
N MET A 177 9.71 -3.40 1.87
CA MET A 177 8.55 -4.15 1.41
C MET A 177 8.58 -5.55 2.01
N SER A 178 7.44 -5.94 2.61
CA SER A 178 7.16 -7.30 3.05
C SER A 178 6.07 -7.90 2.18
N ASN A 179 6.34 -9.03 1.53
CA ASN A 179 5.37 -9.75 0.73
C ASN A 179 5.05 -11.12 1.32
N CYS A 180 3.82 -11.60 1.07
CA CYS A 180 3.45 -12.96 1.41
C CYS A 180 4.16 -13.98 0.52
N GLY A 181 4.45 -15.15 1.08
CA GLY A 181 4.71 -16.36 0.32
C GLY A 181 3.42 -17.04 -0.16
N PRO A 182 3.52 -18.17 -0.88
CA PRO A 182 2.35 -18.92 -1.31
C PRO A 182 1.52 -19.41 -0.12
N VAL A 183 0.20 -19.40 -0.29
CA VAL A 183 -0.72 -19.97 0.70
C VAL A 183 -0.92 -21.45 0.37
N LEU A 184 -0.56 -22.32 1.31
CA LEU A 184 -0.79 -23.76 1.21
C LEU A 184 -2.08 -24.10 1.96
N ASP A 185 -3.08 -24.65 1.27
CA ASP A 185 -4.39 -25.00 1.84
C ASP A 185 -4.61 -26.51 1.99
N GLY A 186 -3.58 -27.32 1.77
CA GLY A 186 -3.64 -28.78 1.87
C GLY A 186 -3.85 -29.49 0.53
N GLU A 187 -4.32 -28.81 -0.50
CA GLU A 187 -4.45 -29.33 -1.86
C GLU A 187 -3.39 -28.80 -2.83
N GLY A 188 -2.49 -27.98 -2.31
CA GLY A 188 -1.44 -27.29 -3.08
C GLY A 188 -1.48 -25.77 -2.87
N PRO A 189 -0.70 -25.00 -3.64
CA PRO A 189 -0.72 -23.55 -3.52
C PRO A 189 -2.00 -22.98 -4.09
N SER A 190 -2.89 -22.47 -3.22
CA SER A 190 -4.17 -21.85 -3.61
C SER A 190 -4.02 -20.40 -4.07
N ASP A 191 -2.91 -19.76 -3.72
CA ASP A 191 -2.57 -18.40 -4.16
C ASP A 191 -1.05 -18.31 -4.32
N VAL A 192 -0.60 -17.90 -5.47
CA VAL A 192 0.83 -17.82 -5.82
C VAL A 192 1.32 -16.40 -5.57
N SER A 193 1.44 -16.02 -4.30
CA SER A 193 2.29 -14.89 -3.93
C SER A 193 3.74 -15.30 -4.13
N HIS A 194 4.56 -14.40 -4.67
CA HIS A 194 5.90 -14.78 -5.13
C HIS A 194 7.03 -14.41 -4.16
N GLY A 195 6.69 -13.95 -2.95
CA GLY A 195 7.70 -13.52 -1.98
C GLY A 195 8.44 -12.26 -2.43
N HIS A 196 9.76 -12.34 -2.57
CA HIS A 196 10.62 -11.24 -3.01
C HIS A 196 10.48 -9.96 -2.18
N SER A 197 10.34 -10.12 -0.85
CA SER A 197 10.43 -8.99 0.08
C SER A 197 11.72 -8.21 -0.15
N GLN A 198 11.68 -6.87 -0.08
CA GLN A 198 12.79 -6.01 -0.53
C GLN A 198 13.04 -4.88 0.44
N ILE A 199 14.32 -4.45 0.52
CA ILE A 199 14.71 -3.20 1.15
C ILE A 199 15.47 -2.38 0.10
N ILE A 200 15.02 -1.15 -0.11
CA ILE A 200 15.47 -0.27 -1.19
C ILE A 200 15.93 1.07 -0.58
N ASP A 201 17.05 1.58 -1.04
CA ASP A 201 17.57 2.87 -0.59
C ASP A 201 16.92 4.05 -1.35
N PHE A 202 17.22 5.26 -0.89
CA PHE A 202 16.71 6.51 -1.47
C PHE A 202 17.29 6.88 -2.84
N HIS A 203 18.16 6.05 -3.40
CA HIS A 203 18.62 6.13 -4.79
C HIS A 203 17.89 5.09 -5.69
N GLY A 204 16.95 4.31 -5.14
CA GLY A 204 16.25 3.26 -5.85
C GLY A 204 17.07 1.97 -6.01
N LYS A 205 18.19 1.84 -5.27
CA LYS A 205 19.00 0.62 -5.26
C LYS A 205 18.40 -0.40 -4.30
N VAL A 206 18.22 -1.63 -4.74
CA VAL A 206 17.86 -2.75 -3.87
C VAL A 206 19.07 -3.08 -2.99
N LEU A 207 18.90 -2.91 -1.68
CA LEU A 207 19.93 -3.24 -0.68
C LEU A 207 19.92 -4.72 -0.33
N ASN A 208 18.72 -5.29 -0.25
CA ASN A 208 18.52 -6.73 -0.02
C ASN A 208 17.16 -7.15 -0.55
N MET A 209 17.06 -8.40 -1.02
CA MET A 209 15.84 -9.01 -1.54
C MET A 209 15.79 -10.49 -1.13
N ALA A 210 14.58 -10.96 -0.78
CA ALA A 210 14.36 -12.38 -0.55
C ALA A 210 14.45 -13.17 -1.86
N GLU A 211 15.28 -14.19 -1.90
CA GLU A 211 15.52 -15.01 -3.11
C GLU A 211 14.41 -16.05 -3.33
N SER A 212 13.58 -16.29 -2.33
CA SER A 212 12.53 -17.31 -2.40
C SER A 212 11.17 -16.79 -1.93
N ALA A 213 10.14 -17.51 -2.32
CA ALA A 213 8.76 -17.28 -1.85
C ALA A 213 8.47 -17.94 -0.48
N GLY A 214 9.40 -18.72 0.07
CA GLY A 214 9.25 -19.37 1.37
C GLY A 214 9.31 -18.42 2.56
N GLU A 215 9.21 -18.97 3.77
CA GLU A 215 9.44 -18.20 5.01
C GLU A 215 10.91 -17.76 5.04
N THR A 216 11.13 -16.45 4.96
CA THR A 216 12.48 -15.89 4.97
C THR A 216 12.50 -14.53 5.67
N GLN A 217 13.68 -14.14 6.10
CA GLN A 217 13.95 -12.84 6.69
C GLN A 217 15.09 -12.17 5.93
N ILE A 218 14.88 -10.92 5.56
CA ILE A 218 15.92 -10.06 5.01
C ILE A 218 16.19 -8.88 5.95
N THR A 219 17.44 -8.44 5.99
CA THR A 219 17.85 -7.28 6.77
C THR A 219 18.76 -6.38 5.92
N ALA A 220 18.72 -5.08 6.19
CA ALA A 220 19.67 -4.13 5.66
C ALA A 220 19.94 -3.04 6.70
N GLU A 221 21.14 -2.51 6.69
CA GLU A 221 21.47 -1.28 7.41
C GLU A 221 21.11 -0.08 6.53
N ILE A 222 20.44 0.91 7.13
CA ILE A 222 20.10 2.15 6.45
C ILE A 222 20.70 3.35 7.21
N ASP A 223 21.28 4.28 6.47
CA ASP A 223 21.80 5.54 7.01
C ASP A 223 20.75 6.64 6.83
N ILE A 224 19.95 6.87 7.87
CA ILE A 224 18.92 7.90 7.86
C ILE A 224 19.53 9.32 7.78
N GLU A 225 20.71 9.51 8.33
CA GLU A 225 21.40 10.80 8.26
C GLU A 225 21.95 11.08 6.85
N ALA A 226 22.36 10.05 6.09
CA ALA A 226 22.67 10.20 4.68
C ALA A 226 21.45 10.65 3.86
N LEU A 227 20.28 10.06 4.14
CA LEU A 227 19.02 10.51 3.54
C LEU A 227 18.74 11.98 3.87
N ARG A 228 18.88 12.38 5.14
CA ARG A 228 18.63 13.75 5.60
C ARG A 228 19.59 14.74 4.96
N ARG A 229 20.88 14.38 4.88
CA ARG A 229 21.87 15.17 4.13
C ARG A 229 21.49 15.30 2.66
N ARG A 230 20.97 14.23 2.04
CA ARG A 230 20.47 14.26 0.65
C ARG A 230 19.27 15.19 0.50
N ARG A 231 18.31 15.17 1.42
CA ARG A 231 17.13 16.05 1.43
C ARG A 231 17.46 17.50 1.77
N ALA A 232 18.55 17.75 2.47
CA ALA A 232 19.02 19.12 2.77
C ALA A 232 19.85 19.75 1.63
N ARG A 233 20.26 18.96 0.65
CA ARG A 233 21.09 19.44 -0.45
C ARG A 233 20.24 20.17 -1.49
N ALA A 234 20.70 21.37 -1.87
CA ALA A 234 20.16 22.11 -3.01
C ALA A 234 20.58 21.48 -4.32
N SER A 235 19.99 21.06 -5.22
CA SER A 235 20.29 20.36 -6.47
C SER A 235 19.72 18.94 -6.51
N LEU A 236 18.93 18.69 -7.52
CA LEU A 236 18.22 17.43 -7.71
C LEU A 236 17.36 17.03 -6.50
N ASN A 237 16.81 18.02 -5.81
CA ASN A 237 15.92 17.81 -4.67
C ASN A 237 14.46 17.84 -5.12
N PHE A 238 13.96 16.69 -5.53
CA PHE A 238 12.64 16.58 -6.14
C PHE A 238 11.49 17.00 -5.20
N LEU A 239 11.68 16.96 -3.89
CA LEU A 239 10.69 17.46 -2.93
C LEU A 239 10.72 18.98 -2.83
N ALA A 240 11.91 19.59 -2.84
CA ALA A 240 12.06 21.04 -2.75
C ALA A 240 11.73 21.76 -4.07
N GLU A 241 12.00 21.10 -5.21
CA GLU A 241 11.76 21.65 -6.54
C GLU A 241 10.30 21.44 -7.02
N LEU A 242 9.54 20.60 -6.33
CA LEU A 242 8.15 20.33 -6.68
C LEU A 242 7.29 21.60 -6.57
N SER A 243 6.56 21.91 -7.62
CA SER A 243 5.59 23.02 -7.68
C SER A 243 4.15 22.48 -7.73
N PRO A 244 3.52 22.13 -6.60
CA PRO A 244 2.18 21.51 -6.59
C PRO A 244 1.13 22.34 -7.31
N GLY A 245 1.21 23.66 -7.28
CA GLY A 245 0.28 24.57 -7.94
C GLY A 245 0.21 24.42 -9.47
N ILE A 246 1.29 23.91 -10.11
CA ILE A 246 1.29 23.63 -11.55
C ILE A 246 0.42 22.39 -11.85
N HIS A 247 0.45 21.41 -10.99
CA HIS A 247 -0.23 20.12 -11.20
C HIS A 247 -1.68 20.12 -10.67
N ALA A 248 -1.96 20.86 -9.61
CA ALA A 248 -3.24 20.86 -8.92
C ALA A 248 -4.46 21.12 -9.84
N PRO A 249 -4.44 22.07 -10.79
CA PRO A 249 -5.57 22.28 -11.72
C PRO A 249 -5.86 21.06 -12.59
N ILE A 250 -4.84 20.35 -13.02
CA ILE A 250 -4.98 19.15 -13.88
C ILE A 250 -5.59 18.01 -13.06
N TYR A 251 -5.11 17.78 -11.82
CA TYR A 251 -5.71 16.79 -10.93
C TYR A 251 -7.16 17.14 -10.58
N ALA A 252 -7.46 18.41 -10.31
CA ALA A 252 -8.83 18.86 -10.00
C ALA A 252 -9.79 18.63 -11.19
N ALA A 253 -9.31 18.82 -12.43
CA ALA A 253 -10.10 18.60 -13.64
C ALA A 253 -10.23 17.12 -14.01
N ALA A 254 -9.35 16.26 -13.52
CA ALA A 254 -9.29 14.85 -13.93
C ALA A 254 -10.57 14.08 -13.57
N GLN A 255 -11.11 14.25 -12.35
CA GLN A 255 -12.36 13.65 -11.88
C GLN A 255 -12.58 12.19 -12.33
N ASN A 256 -11.56 11.35 -12.20
CA ASN A 256 -11.60 10.00 -12.76
C ASN A 256 -12.44 9.06 -11.88
N TRP A 257 -11.91 8.65 -10.74
CA TRP A 257 -12.64 7.79 -9.82
C TRP A 257 -13.51 8.64 -8.88
N PRO A 258 -14.83 8.37 -8.76
CA PRO A 258 -15.71 9.21 -7.97
C PRO A 258 -15.38 9.15 -6.48
N LEU A 259 -15.23 10.30 -5.84
CA LEU A 259 -15.23 10.40 -4.38
C LEU A 259 -16.67 10.24 -3.87
N ASP A 260 -16.81 9.66 -2.68
CA ASP A 260 -18.11 9.36 -2.05
C ASP A 260 -19.04 8.47 -2.89
N GLY A 261 -18.50 7.79 -3.91
CA GLY A 261 -19.29 6.94 -4.81
C GLY A 261 -20.04 5.78 -4.14
N TRP A 262 -19.70 5.50 -2.90
CA TRP A 262 -20.30 4.45 -2.08
C TRP A 262 -20.79 4.98 -0.72
N ALA A 263 -21.02 6.28 -0.57
CA ALA A 263 -21.45 6.89 0.69
C ALA A 263 -22.80 6.34 1.16
N ASP A 264 -23.75 6.19 0.25
CA ASP A 264 -25.13 5.78 0.55
C ASP A 264 -25.34 4.25 0.58
N ARG A 265 -24.35 3.48 0.16
CA ARG A 265 -24.44 2.02 0.10
C ARG A 265 -23.10 1.35 0.30
N VAL A 266 -23.10 0.13 0.76
CA VAL A 266 -21.90 -0.70 0.83
C VAL A 266 -21.62 -1.26 -0.56
N GLY A 267 -20.65 -0.68 -1.26
CA GLY A 267 -20.10 -1.22 -2.50
C GLY A 267 -19.23 -2.42 -2.19
N THR A 268 -19.44 -3.54 -2.83
CA THR A 268 -19.04 -4.76 -2.17
C THR A 268 -18.30 -5.75 -3.03
N GLY A 269 -18.35 -5.62 -4.33
CA GLY A 269 -17.80 -6.66 -5.19
C GLY A 269 -16.74 -6.19 -6.16
N VAL A 270 -15.95 -7.14 -6.64
CA VAL A 270 -15.07 -6.95 -7.80
C VAL A 270 -15.87 -6.47 -9.01
N ALA A 271 -17.11 -6.98 -9.16
CA ALA A 271 -17.99 -6.58 -10.25
C ALA A 271 -18.38 -5.10 -10.19
N ASP A 272 -18.68 -4.58 -8.99
CA ASP A 272 -18.98 -3.15 -8.80
C ASP A 272 -17.80 -2.27 -9.18
N ASN A 273 -16.58 -2.62 -8.73
CA ASN A 273 -15.38 -1.88 -9.08
C ASN A 273 -15.13 -1.89 -10.60
N ARG A 274 -15.27 -3.05 -11.25
CA ARG A 274 -15.10 -3.18 -12.71
C ARG A 274 -16.13 -2.36 -13.48
N ARG A 275 -17.37 -2.29 -12.99
CA ARG A 275 -18.39 -1.45 -13.62
C ARG A 275 -18.02 0.03 -13.55
N VAL A 276 -17.65 0.52 -12.35
CA VAL A 276 -17.21 1.93 -12.19
C VAL A 276 -15.96 2.20 -13.03
N GLU A 277 -15.00 1.29 -13.06
CA GLU A 277 -13.79 1.42 -13.89
C GLU A 277 -14.15 1.53 -15.38
N ALA A 278 -15.07 0.70 -15.87
CA ALA A 278 -15.53 0.77 -17.28
C ALA A 278 -16.25 2.09 -17.58
N GLU A 279 -17.07 2.59 -16.66
CA GLU A 279 -17.73 3.89 -16.79
C GLU A 279 -16.71 5.05 -16.84
N VAL A 280 -15.69 5.00 -15.98
CA VAL A 280 -14.58 5.97 -15.98
C VAL A 280 -13.77 5.91 -17.28
N ILE A 281 -13.43 4.71 -17.75
CA ILE A 281 -12.72 4.52 -19.02
C ILE A 281 -13.53 5.11 -20.19
N ALA A 282 -14.83 4.84 -20.24
CA ALA A 282 -15.72 5.38 -21.27
C ALA A 282 -15.77 6.92 -21.22
N ASP A 283 -15.81 7.50 -20.02
CA ASP A 283 -15.78 8.95 -19.84
C ASP A 283 -14.46 9.56 -20.27
N LEU A 284 -13.34 8.99 -19.86
CA LEU A 284 -12.00 9.43 -20.27
C LEU A 284 -11.83 9.36 -21.80
N THR A 285 -12.42 8.35 -22.44
CA THR A 285 -12.42 8.22 -23.89
C THR A 285 -13.25 9.32 -24.57
N ARG A 286 -14.47 9.59 -24.04
CA ARG A 286 -15.30 10.70 -24.57
C ARG A 286 -14.62 12.06 -24.43
N ARG A 287 -13.89 12.28 -23.35
CA ARG A 287 -13.13 13.52 -23.09
C ARG A 287 -11.82 13.60 -23.87
N GLY A 288 -11.46 12.57 -24.63
CA GLY A 288 -10.21 12.53 -25.40
C GLY A 288 -8.94 12.31 -24.56
N VAL A 289 -9.07 11.94 -23.30
CA VAL A 289 -7.94 11.59 -22.42
C VAL A 289 -7.38 10.22 -22.81
N LEU A 290 -8.28 9.29 -23.14
CA LEU A 290 -7.93 7.98 -23.70
C LEU A 290 -8.35 7.93 -25.17
N THR A 291 -7.54 7.25 -25.98
CA THR A 291 -7.88 6.96 -27.39
C THR A 291 -8.44 5.54 -27.47
N ALA A 292 -9.64 5.40 -28.02
CA ALA A 292 -10.23 4.09 -28.23
C ALA A 292 -9.36 3.26 -29.20
N PRO A 293 -9.20 1.95 -28.97
CA PRO A 293 -8.47 1.07 -29.88
C PRO A 293 -9.18 1.04 -31.25
N GLN A 294 -8.41 1.15 -32.33
CA GLN A 294 -8.94 1.14 -33.69
C GLN A 294 -9.43 -0.24 -34.15
N ARG A 295 -8.98 -1.29 -33.51
CA ARG A 295 -9.42 -2.67 -33.74
C ARG A 295 -10.19 -3.15 -32.53
N ALA A 296 -11.28 -3.89 -32.77
CA ALA A 296 -11.93 -4.62 -31.69
C ALA A 296 -10.89 -5.49 -30.97
N PRO A 297 -10.99 -5.65 -29.63
CA PRO A 297 -10.15 -6.59 -28.94
C PRO A 297 -10.29 -7.95 -29.62
N ASP A 298 -9.16 -8.56 -29.92
CA ASP A 298 -9.14 -9.94 -30.40
C ASP A 298 -9.83 -10.78 -29.32
N THR A 299 -11.06 -11.20 -29.58
CA THR A 299 -11.86 -12.03 -28.67
C THR A 299 -11.35 -13.46 -28.60
N GLY A 300 -10.26 -13.75 -29.31
CA GLY A 300 -9.43 -14.90 -29.03
C GLY A 300 -9.02 -14.81 -27.57
N ALA A 301 -9.61 -15.65 -26.73
CA ALA A 301 -9.24 -15.79 -25.34
C ALA A 301 -7.71 -15.87 -25.27
N GLY A 302 -7.10 -14.75 -24.98
CA GLY A 302 -5.66 -14.66 -24.79
C GLY A 302 -5.29 -15.55 -23.60
N ARG A 303 -5.10 -16.81 -23.88
CA ARG A 303 -4.29 -17.65 -23.02
C ARG A 303 -2.94 -16.96 -22.99
N LEU A 304 -2.64 -16.36 -21.85
CA LEU A 304 -1.26 -16.06 -21.53
C LEU A 304 -0.46 -17.31 -21.87
N PRO A 305 0.66 -17.22 -22.58
CA PRO A 305 1.47 -18.38 -22.87
C PRO A 305 1.76 -19.07 -21.54
N GLN A 306 1.30 -20.30 -21.40
CA GLN A 306 1.78 -21.19 -20.36
C GLN A 306 3.25 -21.35 -20.68
N GLN A 307 4.11 -20.71 -19.94
CA GLN A 307 5.54 -20.98 -19.99
C GLN A 307 5.72 -22.38 -19.43
N GLU A 308 6.19 -23.27 -20.29
CA GLU A 308 6.71 -24.58 -19.96
C GLU A 308 7.87 -24.49 -18.95
#